data_aeb4d94c574e52381435606aa7b2fc62
#
_entry.id   aeb4d94c574e52381435606aa7b2fc62
#
_cell.length_a   1.000
_cell.length_b   1.000
_cell.length_c   1.000
_cell.angle_alpha   90.00
_cell.angle_beta   90.00
_cell.angle_gamma   90.00
#
_symmetry.space_group_name_H-M   'P 1'
#
loop_
_entity.id
_entity.type
_entity.pdbx_description
1 polymer ?
#
loop_
_entity_poly.entity_id
_entity_poly.type
_entity_poly.pdbx_seq_one_letter_code
_entity_poly.pdbx_strand_id
1 'polypeptide(L)'
;IGGLGMGFTLAAVLDSVGENAKVTVAELIPEVVEWMHGPLGERSGKPLGDPRTDVYVGDVADLLRQSNACFDVIALDVDNGPEGLTKSANDWLYSIEGIVTAQAALRSGGILAYWSAGPAPAFPDRLTRCGFLIDEVTVFAHGKKGARHIIWIAQC
;
A
#
# COMPACT_ATOMS: atom_id res chain seq x y z
N ILE A 1 1.62 2.10 -4.84
CA ILE A 1 0.52 1.87 -3.89
C ILE A 1 -0.18 0.59 -4.30
N GLY A 2 -0.35 -0.38 -3.39
CA GLY A 2 -1.20 -1.55 -3.58
C GLY A 2 -2.59 -1.27 -3.00
N GLY A 3 -3.62 -1.34 -3.86
CA GLY A 3 -5.00 -0.99 -3.57
C GLY A 3 -5.33 0.47 -3.88
N LEU A 4 -6.32 0.66 -4.74
CA LEU A 4 -6.86 1.98 -5.09
C LEU A 4 -8.03 2.36 -4.17
N GLY A 5 -8.95 1.42 -3.96
CA GLY A 5 -10.16 1.65 -3.19
C GLY A 5 -10.87 2.93 -3.59
N MET A 6 -11.08 3.83 -2.64
CA MET A 6 -11.70 5.14 -2.89
C MET A 6 -10.70 6.25 -3.24
N GLY A 7 -9.42 5.91 -3.45
CA GLY A 7 -8.38 6.84 -3.90
C GLY A 7 -7.86 7.81 -2.85
N PHE A 8 -8.25 7.70 -1.59
CA PHE A 8 -7.79 8.63 -0.54
C PHE A 8 -6.29 8.50 -0.25
N THR A 9 -5.77 7.26 -0.21
CA THR A 9 -4.34 7.03 -0.02
C THR A 9 -3.54 7.58 -1.20
N LEU A 10 -4.01 7.38 -2.45
CA LEU A 10 -3.39 7.94 -3.63
C LEU A 10 -3.39 9.48 -3.61
N ALA A 11 -4.52 10.10 -3.28
CA ALA A 11 -4.62 11.56 -3.18
C ALA A 11 -3.65 12.12 -2.13
N ALA A 12 -3.59 11.52 -0.93
CA ALA A 12 -2.69 11.93 0.13
C ALA A 12 -1.20 11.80 -0.25
N VAL A 13 -0.85 10.75 -0.98
CA VAL A 13 0.52 10.57 -1.52
C VAL A 13 0.83 11.67 -2.54
N LEU A 14 -0.07 11.93 -3.49
CA LEU A 14 0.12 12.98 -4.51
C LEU A 14 0.29 14.37 -3.90
N ASP A 15 -0.43 14.67 -2.82
CA ASP A 15 -0.28 15.93 -2.07
C ASP A 15 1.06 16.04 -1.33
N SER A 16 1.70 14.89 -1.04
CA SER A 16 2.92 14.83 -0.24
C SER A 16 4.21 14.74 -1.07
N VAL A 17 4.11 14.36 -2.35
CA VAL A 17 5.28 14.16 -3.23
C VAL A 17 5.47 15.33 -4.21
N GLY A 18 6.71 15.52 -4.65
CA GLY A 18 7.06 16.58 -5.61
C GLY A 18 6.50 16.37 -7.01
N GLU A 19 6.58 17.42 -7.84
CA GLU A 19 6.03 17.44 -9.21
C GLU A 19 6.66 16.38 -10.14
N ASN A 20 7.89 15.97 -9.87
CA ASN A 20 8.61 14.98 -10.68
C ASN A 20 8.42 13.54 -10.19
N ALA A 21 7.64 13.33 -9.14
CA ALA A 21 7.35 11.98 -8.64
C ALA A 21 6.48 11.22 -9.64
N LYS A 22 6.63 9.89 -9.64
CA LYS A 22 5.71 8.97 -10.32
C LYS A 22 5.07 8.10 -9.26
N VAL A 23 3.75 7.99 -9.31
CA VAL A 23 2.96 7.22 -8.35
C VAL A 23 2.19 6.15 -9.11
N THR A 24 2.66 4.91 -9.03
CA THR A 24 1.94 3.77 -9.56
C THR A 24 0.94 3.27 -8.50
N VAL A 25 -0.33 3.11 -8.88
CA VAL A 25 -1.35 2.46 -8.07
C VAL A 25 -1.79 1.17 -8.73
N ALA A 26 -1.71 0.05 -8.01
CA ALA A 26 -2.17 -1.25 -8.46
C ALA A 26 -3.58 -1.50 -7.91
N GLU A 27 -4.51 -1.87 -8.79
CA GLU A 27 -5.88 -2.24 -8.44
C GLU A 27 -6.27 -3.54 -9.15
N LEU A 28 -6.72 -4.51 -8.36
CA LEU A 28 -7.06 -5.83 -8.87
C LEU A 28 -8.35 -5.83 -9.67
N ILE A 29 -9.30 -4.96 -9.31
CA ILE A 29 -10.67 -4.94 -9.85
C ILE A 29 -10.82 -3.79 -10.86
N PRO A 30 -10.92 -4.09 -12.18
CA PRO A 30 -11.01 -3.05 -13.21
C PRO A 30 -12.19 -2.09 -12.99
N GLU A 31 -13.32 -2.59 -12.49
CA GLU A 31 -14.52 -1.80 -12.24
C GLU A 31 -14.29 -0.72 -11.18
N VAL A 32 -13.41 -0.97 -10.20
CA VAL A 32 -13.02 0.06 -9.20
C VAL A 32 -12.30 1.20 -9.90
N VAL A 33 -11.41 0.92 -10.84
CA VAL A 33 -10.73 1.95 -11.65
C VAL A 33 -11.74 2.76 -12.48
N GLU A 34 -12.70 2.08 -13.12
CA GLU A 34 -13.76 2.75 -13.88
C GLU A 34 -14.61 3.68 -12.99
N TRP A 35 -15.01 3.21 -11.81
CA TRP A 35 -15.78 4.02 -10.85
C TRP A 35 -14.98 5.23 -10.36
N MET A 36 -13.66 5.11 -10.23
CA MET A 36 -12.79 6.20 -9.82
C MET A 36 -12.57 7.25 -10.90
N HIS A 37 -12.78 6.93 -12.17
CA HIS A 37 -12.89 7.94 -13.25
C HIS A 37 -14.25 8.69 -13.22
N GLY A 38 -15.23 8.14 -12.51
CA GLY A 38 -16.59 8.69 -12.36
C GLY A 38 -16.80 9.41 -11.02
N PRO A 39 -18.04 9.37 -10.49
CA PRO A 39 -18.43 10.09 -9.27
C PRO A 39 -17.67 9.71 -8.01
N LEU A 40 -17.13 8.48 -7.92
CA LEU A 40 -16.36 8.08 -6.73
C LEU A 40 -15.05 8.85 -6.65
N GLY A 41 -14.36 9.06 -7.76
CA GLY A 41 -13.10 9.80 -7.80
C GLY A 41 -13.25 11.28 -7.40
N GLU A 42 -14.44 11.87 -7.56
CA GLU A 42 -14.71 13.24 -7.10
C GLU A 42 -14.53 13.41 -5.59
N ARG A 43 -14.84 12.38 -4.81
CA ARG A 43 -14.73 12.40 -3.34
C ARG A 43 -13.30 12.50 -2.84
N SER A 44 -12.34 12.00 -3.61
CA SER A 44 -10.90 12.06 -3.32
C SER A 44 -10.14 13.07 -4.20
N GLY A 45 -10.85 13.96 -4.91
CA GLY A 45 -10.22 14.99 -5.74
C GLY A 45 -9.74 14.49 -7.10
N LYS A 46 -10.26 13.38 -7.62
CA LYS A 46 -9.92 12.79 -8.93
C LYS A 46 -8.43 12.44 -9.09
N PRO A 47 -7.83 11.69 -8.16
CA PRO A 47 -6.39 11.46 -8.17
C PRO A 47 -5.89 10.66 -9.38
N LEU A 48 -6.77 9.91 -10.08
CA LEU A 48 -6.43 9.24 -11.34
C LEU A 48 -6.22 10.21 -12.51
N GLY A 49 -6.68 11.46 -12.39
CA GLY A 49 -6.44 12.52 -13.38
C GLY A 49 -5.10 13.26 -13.20
N ASP A 50 -4.36 12.98 -12.12
CA ASP A 50 -3.06 13.60 -11.89
C ASP A 50 -2.02 13.01 -12.86
N PRO A 51 -1.23 13.84 -13.58
CA PRO A 51 -0.24 13.37 -14.56
C PRO A 51 0.88 12.52 -13.97
N ARG A 52 1.06 12.54 -12.66
CA ARG A 52 2.03 11.70 -11.94
C ARG A 52 1.51 10.30 -11.65
N THR A 53 0.19 10.06 -11.83
CA THR A 53 -0.45 8.79 -11.54
C THR A 53 -0.34 7.84 -12.72
N ASP A 54 0.13 6.62 -12.45
CA ASP A 54 0.09 5.48 -13.36
C ASP A 54 -0.75 4.36 -12.75
N VAL A 55 -1.70 3.80 -13.52
CA VAL A 55 -2.62 2.77 -13.02
C VAL A 55 -2.22 1.41 -13.56
N TYR A 56 -1.89 0.49 -12.66
CA TYR A 56 -1.69 -0.91 -12.97
C TYR A 56 -2.96 -1.70 -12.62
N VAL A 57 -3.68 -2.16 -13.63
CA VAL A 57 -4.86 -3.01 -13.44
C VAL A 57 -4.39 -4.46 -13.33
N GLY A 58 -4.39 -5.01 -12.11
CA GLY A 58 -3.90 -6.36 -11.83
C GLY A 58 -3.48 -6.55 -10.38
N ASP A 59 -2.99 -7.75 -10.09
CA ASP A 59 -2.51 -8.09 -8.74
C ASP A 59 -1.20 -7.36 -8.43
N VAL A 60 -1.18 -6.64 -7.31
CA VAL A 60 0.04 -5.96 -6.83
C VAL A 60 1.18 -6.96 -6.58
N ALA A 61 0.88 -8.20 -6.22
CA ALA A 61 1.88 -9.25 -6.07
C ALA A 61 2.63 -9.53 -7.37
N ASP A 62 1.94 -9.51 -8.52
CA ASP A 62 2.56 -9.70 -9.82
C ASP A 62 3.40 -8.48 -10.22
N LEU A 63 2.92 -7.27 -9.93
CA LEU A 63 3.72 -6.06 -10.12
C LEU A 63 5.02 -6.11 -9.31
N LEU A 64 4.95 -6.53 -8.04
CA LEU A 64 6.14 -6.65 -7.19
C LEU A 64 7.12 -7.70 -7.71
N ARG A 65 6.63 -8.88 -8.15
CA ARG A 65 7.49 -9.94 -8.72
C ARG A 65 8.22 -9.52 -9.99
N GLN A 66 7.64 -8.62 -10.78
CA GLN A 66 8.21 -8.10 -12.02
C GLN A 66 9.12 -6.89 -11.80
N SER A 67 9.16 -6.35 -10.57
CA SER A 67 9.91 -5.15 -10.23
C SER A 67 11.23 -5.49 -9.51
N ASN A 68 12.27 -4.73 -9.79
CA ASN A 68 13.55 -4.84 -9.11
C ASN A 68 14.19 -3.46 -8.96
N ALA A 69 14.41 -3.03 -7.72
CA ALA A 69 14.99 -1.73 -7.38
C ALA A 69 14.32 -0.54 -8.12
N CYS A 70 12.98 -0.58 -8.23
CA CYS A 70 12.19 0.40 -9.00
C CYS A 70 11.57 1.48 -8.12
N PHE A 71 11.20 1.14 -6.87
CA PHE A 71 10.39 1.99 -6.02
C PHE A 71 11.18 2.58 -4.87
N ASP A 72 10.93 3.83 -4.56
CA ASP A 72 11.47 4.48 -3.35
C ASP A 72 10.58 4.19 -2.13
N VAL A 73 9.27 4.05 -2.37
CA VAL A 73 8.26 3.70 -1.36
C VAL A 73 7.26 2.72 -1.94
N ILE A 74 6.92 1.69 -1.18
CA ILE A 74 5.80 0.78 -1.45
C ILE A 74 4.82 0.89 -0.28
N ALA A 75 3.56 1.25 -0.55
CA ALA A 75 2.49 1.28 0.45
C ALA A 75 1.44 0.24 0.08
N LEU A 76 1.19 -0.72 0.97
CA LEU A 76 0.22 -1.79 0.78
C LEU A 76 -1.02 -1.55 1.65
N ASP A 77 -2.12 -1.24 0.97
CA ASP A 77 -3.45 -0.96 1.52
C ASP A 77 -4.49 -1.82 0.77
N VAL A 78 -4.23 -3.13 0.73
CA VAL A 78 -4.95 -4.08 -0.14
C VAL A 78 -6.05 -4.86 0.58
N ASP A 79 -6.03 -4.92 1.92
CA ASP A 79 -6.97 -5.72 2.72
C ASP A 79 -6.96 -5.23 4.18
N ASN A 80 -7.70 -5.94 5.04
CA ASN A 80 -7.79 -5.66 6.47
C ASN A 80 -6.50 -5.96 7.27
N GLY A 81 -5.41 -6.30 6.61
CA GLY A 81 -4.10 -6.57 7.22
C GLY A 81 -3.76 -8.06 7.34
N PRO A 82 -2.63 -8.41 8.00
CA PRO A 82 -2.09 -9.77 8.03
C PRO A 82 -2.97 -10.85 8.66
N GLU A 83 -3.95 -10.45 9.47
CA GLU A 83 -4.94 -11.33 10.11
C GLU A 83 -6.35 -11.09 9.56
N GLY A 84 -6.47 -10.44 8.40
CA GLY A 84 -7.73 -10.15 7.74
C GLY A 84 -8.46 -11.41 7.27
N LEU A 85 -9.78 -11.45 7.51
CA LEU A 85 -10.62 -12.64 7.23
C LEU A 85 -11.01 -12.80 5.76
N THR A 86 -10.55 -11.93 4.85
CA THR A 86 -11.29 -11.71 3.61
C THR A 86 -10.73 -12.39 2.37
N LYS A 87 -9.44 -12.72 2.26
CA LYS A 87 -8.92 -13.53 1.13
C LYS A 87 -7.56 -14.12 1.44
N SER A 88 -7.44 -15.44 1.40
CA SER A 88 -6.18 -16.20 1.38
C SER A 88 -5.23 -15.78 0.24
N ALA A 89 -5.73 -15.13 -0.82
CA ALA A 89 -4.91 -14.64 -1.92
C ALA A 89 -3.95 -13.50 -1.51
N ASN A 90 -4.31 -12.67 -0.53
CA ASN A 90 -3.46 -11.58 -0.04
C ASN A 90 -2.48 -12.03 1.06
N ASP A 91 -2.65 -13.23 1.62
CA ASP A 91 -1.77 -13.77 2.68
C ASP A 91 -0.31 -13.82 2.24
N TRP A 92 -0.06 -14.00 0.93
CA TRP A 92 1.28 -14.01 0.38
C TRP A 92 2.01 -12.67 0.61
N LEU A 93 1.34 -11.54 0.48
CA LEU A 93 1.95 -10.21 0.69
C LEU A 93 2.50 -10.02 2.11
N TYR A 94 1.90 -10.73 3.08
CA TYR A 94 2.30 -10.69 4.50
C TYR A 94 3.23 -11.86 4.88
N SER A 95 3.54 -12.76 3.95
CA SER A 95 4.49 -13.85 4.14
C SER A 95 5.93 -13.35 4.05
N ILE A 96 6.88 -14.15 4.55
CA ILE A 96 8.33 -13.87 4.37
C ILE A 96 8.67 -13.72 2.88
N GLU A 97 8.12 -14.58 2.02
CA GLU A 97 8.35 -14.53 0.58
C GLU A 97 7.85 -13.22 -0.04
N GLY A 98 6.63 -12.79 0.29
CA GLY A 98 6.06 -11.53 -0.19
C GLY A 98 6.84 -10.31 0.30
N ILE A 99 7.24 -10.31 1.58
CA ILE A 99 8.06 -9.24 2.17
C ILE A 99 9.42 -9.13 1.45
N VAL A 100 10.10 -10.27 1.23
CA VAL A 100 11.40 -10.30 0.51
C VAL A 100 11.22 -9.84 -0.94
N THR A 101 10.13 -10.22 -1.60
CA THR A 101 9.84 -9.77 -2.96
C THR A 101 9.59 -8.25 -3.00
N ALA A 102 8.83 -7.71 -2.06
CA ALA A 102 8.62 -6.27 -1.94
C ALA A 102 9.94 -5.54 -1.64
N GLN A 103 10.80 -6.11 -0.79
CA GLN A 103 12.14 -5.58 -0.52
C GLN A 103 13.00 -5.52 -1.78
N ALA A 104 13.00 -6.57 -2.61
CA ALA A 104 13.74 -6.58 -3.87
C ALA A 104 13.22 -5.55 -4.89
N ALA A 105 11.93 -5.20 -4.84
CA ALA A 105 11.34 -4.17 -5.67
C ALA A 105 11.69 -2.73 -5.20
N LEU A 106 12.10 -2.56 -3.93
CA LEU A 106 12.56 -1.30 -3.38
C LEU A 106 14.00 -0.97 -3.82
N ARG A 107 14.26 0.31 -3.96
CA ARG A 107 15.63 0.84 -4.01
C ARG A 107 16.29 0.75 -2.64
N SER A 108 17.62 0.81 -2.62
CA SER A 108 18.38 0.86 -1.37
C SER A 108 17.91 2.05 -0.50
N GLY A 109 17.60 1.80 0.76
CA GLY A 109 17.04 2.78 1.68
C GLY A 109 15.56 3.07 1.47
N GLY A 110 14.88 2.30 0.64
CA GLY A 110 13.45 2.43 0.38
C GLY A 110 12.59 2.04 1.58
N ILE A 111 11.33 2.42 1.52
CA ILE A 111 10.35 2.23 2.61
C ILE A 111 9.23 1.31 2.14
N LEU A 112 8.91 0.31 2.95
CA LEU A 112 7.74 -0.55 2.80
C LEU A 112 6.74 -0.24 3.91
N ALA A 113 5.53 0.16 3.55
CA ALA A 113 4.48 0.45 4.50
C ALA A 113 3.29 -0.50 4.33
N TYR A 114 2.78 -1.02 5.45
CA TYR A 114 1.58 -1.85 5.50
C TYR A 114 0.52 -1.19 6.37
N TRP A 115 -0.67 -1.04 5.83
CA TRP A 115 -1.84 -0.68 6.61
C TRP A 115 -2.58 -1.91 7.12
N SER A 116 -3.15 -1.83 8.33
CA SER A 116 -3.97 -2.88 8.92
C SER A 116 -5.17 -2.31 9.68
N ALA A 117 -6.31 -2.96 9.53
CA ALA A 117 -7.53 -2.64 10.26
C ALA A 117 -7.43 -2.91 11.77
N GLY A 118 -6.47 -3.73 12.20
CA GLY A 118 -6.30 -4.13 13.60
C GLY A 118 -4.89 -4.62 13.91
N PRO A 119 -4.65 -5.02 15.16
CA PRO A 119 -3.35 -5.51 15.58
C PRO A 119 -3.05 -6.88 14.95
N ALA A 120 -1.78 -7.07 14.55
CA ALA A 120 -1.22 -8.35 14.13
C ALA A 120 0.15 -8.54 14.80
N PRO A 121 0.19 -9.01 16.06
CA PRO A 121 1.39 -8.99 16.89
C PRO A 121 2.59 -9.77 16.32
N ALA A 122 2.33 -10.79 15.49
CA ALA A 122 3.38 -11.60 14.86
C ALA A 122 3.95 -10.98 13.57
N PHE A 123 3.33 -9.94 13.02
CA PHE A 123 3.74 -9.37 11.74
C PHE A 123 5.03 -8.54 11.82
N PRO A 124 5.25 -7.69 12.84
CA PRO A 124 6.52 -6.99 13.03
C PRO A 124 7.73 -7.92 13.08
N ASP A 125 7.59 -9.09 13.73
CA ASP A 125 8.67 -10.08 13.80
C ASP A 125 9.05 -10.63 12.41
N ARG A 126 8.06 -10.78 11.50
CA ARG A 126 8.33 -11.20 10.11
C ARG A 126 9.14 -10.15 9.36
N LEU A 127 8.77 -8.88 9.49
CA LEU A 127 9.50 -7.76 8.88
C LEU A 127 10.93 -7.67 9.40
N THR A 128 11.11 -7.76 10.73
CA THR A 128 12.45 -7.77 11.36
C THR A 128 13.30 -8.93 10.87
N ARG A 129 12.74 -10.13 10.73
CA ARG A 129 13.44 -11.30 10.18
C ARG A 129 13.87 -11.12 8.72
N CYS A 130 13.20 -10.27 7.96
CA CYS A 130 13.59 -9.87 6.62
C CYS A 130 14.62 -8.73 6.60
N GLY A 131 15.08 -8.25 7.77
CA GLY A 131 16.13 -7.23 7.88
C GLY A 131 15.64 -5.80 7.94
N PHE A 132 14.33 -5.56 8.04
CA PHE A 132 13.79 -4.20 8.16
C PHE A 132 13.91 -3.65 9.59
N LEU A 133 14.18 -2.34 9.66
CA LEU A 133 13.91 -1.52 10.84
C LEU A 133 12.44 -1.08 10.80
N ILE A 134 11.72 -1.22 11.91
CA ILE A 134 10.27 -1.05 11.94
C ILE A 134 9.87 0.06 12.89
N ASP A 135 8.98 0.93 12.42
CA ASP A 135 8.19 1.84 13.23
C ASP A 135 6.71 1.46 13.11
N GLU A 136 6.00 1.41 14.25
CA GLU A 136 4.59 1.10 14.33
C GLU A 136 3.80 2.34 14.71
N VAL A 137 2.94 2.80 13.80
CA VAL A 137 2.12 3.99 14.01
C VAL A 137 0.66 3.57 14.20
N THR A 138 0.07 3.94 15.32
CA THR A 138 -1.37 3.79 15.55
C THR A 138 -2.10 5.03 15.05
N VAL A 139 -3.08 4.83 14.18
CA VAL A 139 -3.97 5.87 13.68
C VAL A 139 -5.43 5.55 14.01
N PHE A 140 -6.27 6.57 14.06
CA PHE A 140 -7.70 6.41 14.36
C PHE A 140 -8.53 6.88 13.16
N ALA A 141 -9.64 6.19 12.88
CA ALA A 141 -10.51 6.49 11.76
C ALA A 141 -11.04 7.94 11.76
N HIS A 142 -11.17 8.56 12.95
CA HIS A 142 -11.66 9.94 13.11
C HIS A 142 -10.77 10.72 14.09
N GLY A 143 -9.60 11.12 13.65
CA GLY A 143 -8.66 11.89 14.47
C GLY A 143 -8.17 11.09 15.69
N LYS A 144 -8.74 11.34 16.89
CA LYS A 144 -8.40 10.61 18.14
C LYS A 144 -9.49 9.63 18.58
N LYS A 145 -10.49 9.35 17.72
CA LYS A 145 -11.67 8.52 18.03
C LYS A 145 -11.95 7.55 16.87
N GLY A 146 -12.76 6.51 17.17
CA GLY A 146 -13.16 5.51 16.18
C GLY A 146 -12.30 4.25 16.20
N ALA A 147 -12.40 3.46 15.14
CA ALA A 147 -11.58 2.27 14.98
C ALA A 147 -10.10 2.62 14.98
N ARG A 148 -9.29 1.79 15.65
CA ARG A 148 -7.85 1.91 15.71
C ARG A 148 -7.24 1.09 14.59
N HIS A 149 -6.43 1.72 13.77
CA HIS A 149 -5.67 1.09 12.69
C HIS A 149 -4.18 1.15 12.98
N ILE A 150 -3.43 0.26 12.38
CA ILE A 150 -1.99 0.19 12.54
C ILE A 150 -1.34 0.38 11.17
N ILE A 151 -0.26 1.15 11.14
CA ILE A 151 0.61 1.27 9.98
C ILE A 151 2.00 0.84 10.43
N TRP A 152 2.54 -0.20 9.80
CA TRP A 152 3.95 -0.55 9.96
C TRP A 152 4.75 0.11 8.85
N ILE A 153 5.76 0.88 9.25
CA ILE A 153 6.73 1.53 8.36
C ILE A 153 8.03 0.76 8.52
N ALA A 154 8.44 0.09 7.46
CA ALA A 154 9.61 -0.77 7.45
C ALA A 154 10.66 -0.19 6.50
N GLN A 155 11.86 0.09 7.00
CA GLN A 155 12.97 0.67 6.24
C GLN A 155 14.08 -0.36 6.06
N CYS A 156 14.60 -0.48 4.81
CA CYS A 156 15.76 -1.31 4.49
C CYS A 156 17.07 -0.69 4.98
#